data_0cd5d4ddedd87d7f17b5baf9c80d3b18
#
_entry.id   0cd5d4ddedd87d7f17b5baf9c80d3b18
#
_cell.length_a   1.000
_cell.length_b   1.000
_cell.length_c   1.000
_cell.angle_alpha   90.00
_cell.angle_beta   90.00
_cell.angle_gamma   90.00
#
_symmetry.space_group_name_H-M   'P 1'
#
loop_
_entity.id
_entity.type
_entity.pdbx_description
1 polymer ?
#
loop_
_entity_poly.entity_id
_entity_poly.type
_entity_poly.pdbx_seq_one_letter_code
_entity_poly.pdbx_strand_id
1 'polypeptide(L)'
;LTVASKVFAVPSNPQRDAVREVLPGANCGGCGYPGCDGCADAIASGKAPVSACPVGGADVAAKVAKIMGVEPEVSSVKKVATVLCQGDIERCGNKFNYTGIQDCVAATLVSDGNRMCKYACLGLGTCVRACPFDAIHIDEHKKIAVVDEDKCQSCGKCVAACPKNVLELLPVKQPVQLLCRAAERGKLVSDNCKIGCIGCTRCEKACKFGAITMVNNLPVIDREKCRGCMMCAEACPTGALTANWDIRKIAEIDKRTCIGCGMCKRTCQFEAVAGEMRHPHDIT
;
A
#
# COMPACT_ATOMS: atom_id res chain seq x y z
N LEU A 1 43.26 27.24 19.12
CA LEU A 1 41.98 26.55 18.89
C LEU A 1 40.88 27.50 18.41
N THR A 2 40.79 28.74 18.93
CA THR A 2 39.74 29.72 18.57
C THR A 2 39.81 30.27 17.17
N VAL A 3 40.98 30.33 16.53
CA VAL A 3 41.12 30.77 15.12
C VAL A 3 40.71 29.67 14.16
N ALA A 4 41.06 28.42 14.43
CA ALA A 4 40.68 27.28 13.61
C ALA A 4 39.14 27.07 13.63
N SER A 5 38.48 27.25 14.76
CA SER A 5 37.01 27.13 14.87
C SER A 5 36.25 28.22 14.07
N LYS A 6 36.83 29.41 13.93
CA LYS A 6 36.25 30.48 13.09
C LYS A 6 36.48 30.27 11.61
N VAL A 7 37.64 29.73 11.21
CA VAL A 7 37.99 29.49 9.78
C VAL A 7 37.26 28.28 9.23
N PHE A 8 36.99 27.26 10.07
CA PHE A 8 36.25 26.05 9.70
C PHE A 8 34.79 26.06 10.16
N ALA A 9 34.26 27.20 10.58
CA ALA A 9 32.82 27.32 10.90
C ALA A 9 32.01 27.12 9.63
N VAL A 10 31.30 26.02 9.55
CA VAL A 10 30.30 25.82 8.51
C VAL A 10 29.18 26.82 8.77
N PRO A 11 28.78 27.67 7.81
CA PRO A 11 27.67 28.62 7.99
C PRO A 11 26.40 27.84 8.35
N SER A 12 25.93 27.98 9.57
CA SER A 12 24.67 27.37 10.01
C SER A 12 23.52 28.13 9.37
N ASN A 13 22.63 27.40 8.71
CA ASN A 13 21.38 27.94 8.24
C ASN A 13 20.31 27.72 9.33
N PRO A 14 19.83 28.76 10.06
CA PRO A 14 18.90 28.59 11.16
C PRO A 14 17.60 27.87 10.76
N GLN A 15 17.13 28.08 9.51
CA GLN A 15 15.96 27.39 8.99
C GLN A 15 16.23 25.89 8.79
N ARG A 16 17.41 25.56 8.27
CA ARG A 16 17.86 24.16 8.13
C ARG A 16 17.90 23.44 9.47
N ASP A 17 18.48 24.09 10.47
CA ASP A 17 18.63 23.50 11.81
C ASP A 17 17.26 23.31 12.48
N ALA A 18 16.36 24.28 12.37
CA ALA A 18 14.98 24.16 12.84
C ALA A 18 14.20 23.04 12.13
N VAL A 19 14.34 22.91 10.80
CA VAL A 19 13.75 21.79 10.05
C VAL A 19 14.32 20.46 10.52
N ARG A 20 15.65 20.38 10.74
CA ARG A 20 16.34 19.17 11.19
C ARG A 20 15.84 18.68 12.56
N GLU A 21 15.56 19.58 13.49
CA GLU A 21 15.04 19.25 14.83
C GLU A 21 13.63 18.63 14.77
N VAL A 22 12.82 19.04 13.81
CA VAL A 22 11.45 18.51 13.64
C VAL A 22 11.42 17.18 12.89
N LEU A 23 12.43 16.88 12.08
CA LEU A 23 12.51 15.62 11.34
C LEU A 23 12.73 14.42 12.30
N PRO A 24 12.18 13.22 12.00
CA PRO A 24 12.17 12.05 12.89
C PRO A 24 13.56 11.52 13.30
N GLY A 25 14.64 11.93 12.65
CA GLY A 25 15.99 11.50 12.98
C GLY A 25 16.34 10.06 12.57
N ALA A 26 15.43 9.33 11.93
CA ALA A 26 15.61 7.93 11.56
C ALA A 26 16.69 7.68 10.50
N ASN A 27 17.15 8.72 9.81
CA ASN A 27 18.17 8.66 8.75
C ASN A 27 17.95 7.55 7.73
N CYS A 28 16.66 7.20 7.48
CA CYS A 28 16.25 6.04 6.68
C CYS A 28 16.48 6.22 5.18
N GLY A 29 16.68 7.45 4.67
CA GLY A 29 16.83 7.73 3.24
C GLY A 29 15.54 7.55 2.42
N GLY A 30 14.38 7.30 3.04
CA GLY A 30 13.12 7.10 2.35
C GLY A 30 12.60 8.32 1.57
N CYS A 31 13.11 9.50 1.89
CA CYS A 31 12.87 10.75 1.16
C CYS A 31 13.77 10.93 -0.08
N GLY A 32 14.69 9.99 -0.35
CA GLY A 32 15.66 10.09 -1.44
C GLY A 32 16.92 10.91 -1.12
N TYR A 33 17.02 11.47 0.10
CA TYR A 33 18.19 12.25 0.54
C TYR A 33 19.07 11.44 1.50
N PRO A 34 20.38 11.75 1.57
CA PRO A 34 21.32 11.07 2.46
C PRO A 34 21.07 11.49 3.94
N GLY A 35 20.15 10.76 4.58
CA GLY A 35 19.74 11.01 5.97
C GLY A 35 18.85 12.23 6.18
N CYS A 36 18.52 12.50 7.44
CA CYS A 36 17.64 13.63 7.78
C CYS A 36 18.34 14.98 7.61
N ASP A 37 19.66 15.03 7.70
CA ASP A 37 20.45 16.25 7.44
C ASP A 37 20.33 16.68 5.99
N GLY A 38 20.54 15.76 5.04
CA GLY A 38 20.36 16.02 3.62
C GLY A 38 18.92 16.39 3.24
N CYS A 39 17.92 15.80 3.93
CA CYS A 39 16.53 16.18 3.75
C CYS A 39 16.26 17.61 4.24
N ALA A 40 16.80 17.98 5.42
CA ALA A 40 16.68 19.34 5.96
C ALA A 40 17.34 20.38 5.06
N ASP A 41 18.53 20.09 4.52
CA ASP A 41 19.21 20.95 3.56
C ASP A 41 18.40 21.14 2.27
N ALA A 42 17.81 20.07 1.75
CA ALA A 42 17.00 20.12 0.54
C ALA A 42 15.70 20.94 0.75
N ILE A 43 15.04 20.78 1.89
CA ILE A 43 13.83 21.55 2.24
C ILE A 43 14.20 23.04 2.45
N ALA A 44 15.22 23.33 3.25
CA ALA A 44 15.63 24.71 3.54
C ALA A 44 16.13 25.47 2.28
N SER A 45 16.65 24.75 1.30
CA SER A 45 17.07 25.32 0.00
C SER A 45 15.96 25.36 -1.05
N GLY A 46 14.73 24.92 -0.72
CA GLY A 46 13.58 24.87 -1.64
C GLY A 46 13.68 23.77 -2.72
N LYS A 47 14.66 22.86 -2.63
CA LYS A 47 14.83 21.74 -3.57
C LYS A 47 13.88 20.56 -3.27
N ALA A 48 13.34 20.51 -2.08
CA ALA A 48 12.37 19.50 -1.67
C ALA A 48 11.12 20.15 -1.07
N PRO A 49 9.93 19.54 -1.26
CA PRO A 49 8.71 20.01 -0.64
C PRO A 49 8.76 19.82 0.88
N VAL A 50 7.97 20.58 1.62
CA VAL A 50 7.84 20.48 3.08
C VAL A 50 7.33 19.10 3.55
N SER A 51 6.64 18.38 2.66
CA SER A 51 6.14 17.01 2.83
C SER A 51 7.12 15.91 2.39
N ALA A 52 8.39 16.25 2.10
CA ALA A 52 9.38 15.31 1.56
C ALA A 52 9.66 14.09 2.46
N CYS A 53 9.50 14.20 3.79
CA CYS A 53 9.78 13.11 4.72
C CYS A 53 8.57 12.16 4.86
N PRO A 54 8.59 10.93 4.28
CA PRO A 54 7.48 10.00 4.37
C PRO A 54 7.26 9.47 5.80
N VAL A 55 8.33 9.33 6.57
CA VAL A 55 8.30 8.84 7.96
C VAL A 55 7.68 9.87 8.92
N GLY A 56 7.88 11.16 8.64
CA GLY A 56 7.33 12.25 9.45
C GLY A 56 5.81 12.42 9.28
N GLY A 57 5.27 11.98 8.15
CA GLY A 57 3.84 12.10 7.86
C GLY A 57 3.33 13.54 7.86
N ALA A 58 2.02 13.68 8.07
CA ALA A 58 1.33 14.97 8.04
C ALA A 58 1.77 15.92 9.18
N ASP A 59 2.04 15.38 10.36
CA ASP A 59 2.39 16.18 11.55
C ASP A 59 3.75 16.87 11.40
N VAL A 60 4.74 16.15 10.87
CA VAL A 60 6.06 16.73 10.59
C VAL A 60 5.98 17.71 9.42
N ALA A 61 5.25 17.37 8.37
CA ALA A 61 5.03 18.26 7.23
C ALA A 61 4.41 19.60 7.66
N ALA A 62 3.41 19.59 8.54
CA ALA A 62 2.79 20.78 9.07
C ALA A 62 3.77 21.65 9.91
N LYS A 63 4.60 21.02 10.74
CA LYS A 63 5.64 21.71 11.53
C LYS A 63 6.71 22.34 10.62
N VAL A 64 7.16 21.59 9.62
CA VAL A 64 8.14 22.07 8.65
C VAL A 64 7.57 23.22 7.82
N ALA A 65 6.31 23.12 7.37
CA ALA A 65 5.63 24.19 6.64
C ALA A 65 5.56 25.50 7.44
N LYS A 66 5.29 25.40 8.75
CA LYS A 66 5.31 26.55 9.67
C LYS A 66 6.70 27.20 9.76
N ILE A 67 7.77 26.41 9.82
CA ILE A 67 9.16 26.90 9.83
C ILE A 67 9.51 27.59 8.51
N MET A 68 9.07 27.02 7.40
CA MET A 68 9.34 27.53 6.06
C MET A 68 8.41 28.67 5.62
N GLY A 69 7.34 28.95 6.39
CA GLY A 69 6.36 29.98 6.06
C GLY A 69 5.48 29.69 4.84
N VAL A 70 5.23 28.40 4.56
CA VAL A 70 4.41 27.94 3.44
C VAL A 70 3.21 27.13 3.94
N GLU A 71 2.14 27.07 3.15
CA GLU A 71 1.01 26.22 3.48
C GLU A 71 1.38 24.73 3.24
N PRO A 72 1.06 23.83 4.18
CA PRO A 72 1.38 22.42 4.03
C PRO A 72 0.49 21.76 2.96
N GLU A 73 1.07 21.26 1.89
CA GLU A 73 0.41 20.31 1.00
C GLU A 73 0.37 18.94 1.70
N VAL A 74 -0.63 18.72 2.53
CA VAL A 74 -0.74 17.50 3.33
C VAL A 74 -1.60 16.48 2.59
N SER A 75 -0.98 15.46 2.03
CA SER A 75 -1.73 14.24 1.71
C SER A 75 -1.99 13.49 3.02
N SER A 76 -3.21 13.54 3.50
CA SER A 76 -3.61 13.03 4.83
C SER A 76 -3.67 11.52 4.96
N VAL A 77 -3.36 10.75 3.92
CA VAL A 77 -3.54 9.29 3.92
C VAL A 77 -2.23 8.59 4.18
N LYS A 78 -2.10 7.96 5.36
CA LYS A 78 -0.96 7.06 5.68
C LYS A 78 -0.87 5.96 4.61
N LYS A 79 0.32 5.77 4.03
CA LYS A 79 0.64 4.65 3.16
C LYS A 79 1.42 3.61 3.96
N VAL A 80 1.29 2.34 3.60
CA VAL A 80 2.07 1.24 4.16
C VAL A 80 2.58 0.34 3.05
N ALA A 81 3.69 -0.33 3.31
CA ALA A 81 4.17 -1.35 2.39
C ALA A 81 3.16 -2.52 2.37
N THR A 82 2.70 -2.86 1.19
CA THR A 82 1.74 -3.95 0.98
C THR A 82 2.37 -5.03 0.11
N VAL A 83 2.21 -6.29 0.50
CA VAL A 83 2.71 -7.44 -0.25
C VAL A 83 1.69 -7.84 -1.32
N LEU A 84 2.00 -7.59 -2.58
CA LEU A 84 1.13 -7.89 -3.72
C LEU A 84 1.36 -9.34 -4.21
N CYS A 85 1.33 -10.28 -3.29
CA CYS A 85 1.44 -11.71 -3.55
C CYS A 85 0.77 -12.50 -2.42
N GLN A 86 -0.19 -13.35 -2.77
CA GLN A 86 -0.84 -14.29 -1.86
C GLN A 86 -0.41 -15.74 -2.12
N GLY A 87 0.52 -15.94 -3.07
CA GLY A 87 1.04 -17.25 -3.45
C GLY A 87 2.00 -17.81 -2.40
N ASP A 88 1.44 -18.32 -1.31
CA ASP A 88 2.16 -19.07 -0.28
C ASP A 88 2.66 -20.43 -0.80
N ILE A 89 3.27 -21.23 0.08
CA ILE A 89 3.85 -22.53 -0.29
C ILE A 89 2.80 -23.53 -0.77
N GLU A 90 1.55 -23.43 -0.32
CA GLU A 90 0.47 -24.35 -0.68
C GLU A 90 -0.22 -23.95 -2.00
N ARG A 91 -0.35 -22.64 -2.24
CA ARG A 91 -1.03 -22.07 -3.40
C ARG A 91 -0.11 -21.88 -4.60
N CYS A 92 1.17 -21.63 -4.33
CA CYS A 92 2.22 -21.48 -5.34
C CYS A 92 3.44 -22.28 -4.91
N GLY A 93 3.49 -23.56 -5.25
CA GLY A 93 4.56 -24.49 -4.89
C GLY A 93 5.96 -24.06 -5.37
N ASN A 94 6.95 -24.85 -5.05
CA ASN A 94 8.32 -24.66 -5.51
C ASN A 94 8.62 -25.52 -6.75
N LYS A 95 9.42 -24.97 -7.68
CA LYS A 95 10.00 -25.71 -8.82
C LYS A 95 11.11 -26.64 -8.36
N PHE A 96 11.89 -26.19 -7.39
CA PHE A 96 13.04 -26.89 -6.82
C PHE A 96 13.30 -26.42 -5.39
N ASN A 97 14.08 -27.20 -4.64
CA ASN A 97 14.55 -26.80 -3.33
C ASN A 97 15.77 -25.90 -3.47
N TYR A 98 15.64 -24.67 -2.97
CA TYR A 98 16.75 -23.71 -2.98
C TYR A 98 17.56 -23.83 -1.68
N THR A 99 18.84 -24.19 -1.82
CA THR A 99 19.79 -24.36 -0.71
C THR A 99 20.92 -23.32 -0.71
N GLY A 100 20.80 -22.28 -1.56
CA GLY A 100 21.78 -21.22 -1.67
C GLY A 100 21.65 -20.13 -0.59
N ILE A 101 22.27 -18.99 -0.85
CA ILE A 101 22.24 -17.81 0.03
C ILE A 101 20.78 -17.40 0.27
N GLN A 102 20.39 -17.24 1.53
CA GLN A 102 19.03 -16.84 1.92
C GLN A 102 18.78 -15.35 1.60
N ASP A 103 18.76 -15.05 0.32
CA ASP A 103 18.57 -13.73 -0.24
C ASP A 103 17.76 -13.79 -1.55
N CYS A 104 16.75 -12.91 -1.70
CA CYS A 104 15.87 -12.93 -2.87
C CYS A 104 16.59 -12.49 -4.14
N VAL A 105 17.59 -11.61 -4.05
CA VAL A 105 18.36 -11.17 -5.23
C VAL A 105 19.20 -12.33 -5.74
N ALA A 106 19.93 -13.00 -4.84
CA ALA A 106 20.73 -14.17 -5.20
C ALA A 106 19.86 -15.30 -5.78
N ALA A 107 18.72 -15.61 -5.14
CA ALA A 107 17.81 -16.64 -5.61
C ALA A 107 17.17 -16.32 -6.97
N THR A 108 16.93 -15.04 -7.28
CA THR A 108 16.37 -14.65 -8.58
C THR A 108 17.31 -14.95 -9.74
N LEU A 109 18.62 -14.97 -9.51
CA LEU A 109 19.61 -15.34 -10.53
C LEU A 109 19.52 -16.83 -10.94
N VAL A 110 18.89 -17.66 -10.11
CA VAL A 110 18.67 -19.08 -10.38
C VAL A 110 17.26 -19.30 -10.89
N SER A 111 17.06 -19.34 -12.19
CA SER A 111 15.78 -19.58 -12.86
C SER A 111 14.63 -18.71 -12.34
N ASP A 112 14.86 -17.43 -12.12
CA ASP A 112 13.88 -16.50 -11.54
C ASP A 112 13.38 -16.87 -10.13
N GLY A 113 14.14 -17.63 -9.37
CA GLY A 113 13.78 -18.10 -8.04
C GLY A 113 13.10 -19.47 -8.03
N ASN A 114 12.95 -20.02 -6.84
CA ASN A 114 12.48 -21.38 -6.62
C ASN A 114 10.95 -21.56 -6.69
N ARG A 115 10.17 -20.48 -6.77
CA ARG A 115 8.70 -20.57 -6.84
C ARG A 115 8.22 -20.95 -8.24
N MET A 116 7.11 -21.68 -8.34
CA MET A 116 6.47 -21.99 -9.62
C MET A 116 6.12 -20.72 -10.41
N CYS A 117 5.54 -19.74 -9.75
CA CYS A 117 5.26 -18.43 -10.35
C CYS A 117 6.51 -17.56 -10.32
N LYS A 118 7.01 -17.14 -11.48
CA LYS A 118 8.19 -16.27 -11.61
C LYS A 118 8.02 -14.88 -10.97
N TYR A 119 6.80 -14.45 -10.73
CA TYR A 119 6.48 -13.17 -10.08
C TYR A 119 6.28 -13.29 -8.56
N ALA A 120 6.31 -14.49 -8.01
CA ALA A 120 5.96 -14.72 -6.60
C ALA A 120 7.00 -14.14 -5.63
N CYS A 121 6.54 -13.85 -4.41
CA CYS A 121 7.40 -13.63 -3.26
C CYS A 121 8.22 -14.90 -3.00
N LEU A 122 9.55 -14.76 -2.91
CA LEU A 122 10.46 -15.89 -2.66
C LEU A 122 10.56 -16.26 -1.17
N GLY A 123 10.19 -15.33 -0.26
CA GLY A 123 10.19 -15.58 1.17
C GLY A 123 11.58 -15.68 1.82
N LEU A 124 12.64 -15.15 1.18
CA LEU A 124 14.03 -15.24 1.67
C LEU A 124 14.51 -14.02 2.45
N GLY A 125 13.61 -13.08 2.80
CA GLY A 125 13.84 -12.05 3.79
C GLY A 125 14.69 -10.85 3.37
N THR A 126 14.97 -10.60 2.08
CA THR A 126 15.70 -9.40 1.64
C THR A 126 14.99 -8.11 2.06
N CYS A 127 13.65 -8.06 1.97
CA CYS A 127 12.84 -6.93 2.45
C CYS A 127 12.86 -6.79 3.99
N VAL A 128 12.96 -7.89 4.73
CA VAL A 128 13.08 -7.89 6.19
C VAL A 128 14.38 -7.22 6.61
N ARG A 129 15.50 -7.65 6.03
CA ARG A 129 16.82 -7.04 6.31
C ARG A 129 16.92 -5.56 5.89
N ALA A 130 16.15 -5.16 4.89
CA ALA A 130 16.12 -3.77 4.44
C ALA A 130 15.24 -2.85 5.32
N CYS A 131 14.40 -3.42 6.20
CA CYS A 131 13.48 -2.67 7.03
C CYS A 131 14.15 -2.18 8.32
N PRO A 132 14.36 -0.86 8.52
CA PRO A 132 14.98 -0.33 9.73
C PRO A 132 14.00 -0.23 10.92
N PHE A 133 12.71 -0.55 10.71
CA PHE A 133 11.66 -0.40 11.70
C PHE A 133 11.10 -1.74 12.20
N ASP A 134 11.68 -2.84 11.78
CA ASP A 134 11.21 -4.20 12.09
C ASP A 134 9.71 -4.42 11.81
N ALA A 135 9.25 -3.80 10.71
CA ALA A 135 7.86 -3.84 10.29
C ALA A 135 7.55 -4.97 9.31
N ILE A 136 8.52 -5.82 8.96
CA ILE A 136 8.34 -6.90 7.99
C ILE A 136 8.98 -8.17 8.53
N HIS A 137 8.25 -9.27 8.42
CA HIS A 137 8.76 -10.61 8.72
C HIS A 137 8.35 -11.59 7.62
N ILE A 138 8.96 -12.76 7.62
CA ILE A 138 8.53 -13.89 6.78
C ILE A 138 7.66 -14.80 7.63
N ASP A 139 6.42 -15.02 7.20
CA ASP A 139 5.52 -15.96 7.83
C ASP A 139 6.10 -17.38 7.73
N GLU A 140 6.24 -18.06 8.86
CA GLU A 140 6.92 -19.37 8.95
C GLU A 140 6.17 -20.48 8.22
N HIS A 141 4.86 -20.40 8.12
CA HIS A 141 4.01 -21.39 7.45
C HIS A 141 3.83 -21.05 5.97
N LYS A 142 3.44 -19.82 5.68
CA LYS A 142 3.15 -19.36 4.30
C LYS A 142 4.40 -19.14 3.47
N LYS A 143 5.56 -18.89 4.11
CA LYS A 143 6.84 -18.58 3.45
C LYS A 143 6.75 -17.40 2.49
N ILE A 144 5.99 -16.38 2.87
CA ILE A 144 5.88 -15.07 2.19
C ILE A 144 6.09 -13.95 3.19
N ALA A 145 6.43 -12.76 2.69
CA ALA A 145 6.58 -11.59 3.53
C ALA A 145 5.22 -11.11 4.05
N VAL A 146 5.19 -10.68 5.30
CA VAL A 146 4.04 -10.03 5.96
C VAL A 146 4.52 -8.70 6.54
N VAL A 147 3.69 -7.67 6.41
CA VAL A 147 3.98 -6.32 6.91
C VAL A 147 3.08 -6.01 8.09
N ASP A 148 3.69 -5.52 9.16
CA ASP A 148 3.01 -4.90 10.30
C ASP A 148 2.71 -3.44 9.94
N GLU A 149 1.43 -3.13 9.72
CA GLU A 149 0.97 -1.80 9.30
C GLU A 149 1.20 -0.72 10.36
N ASP A 150 1.20 -1.10 11.63
CA ASP A 150 1.38 -0.19 12.76
C ASP A 150 2.84 0.25 12.88
N LYS A 151 3.78 -0.69 12.68
CA LYS A 151 5.23 -0.41 12.69
C LYS A 151 5.72 0.24 11.39
N CYS A 152 5.00 0.07 10.29
CA CYS A 152 5.43 0.54 8.98
C CYS A 152 5.45 2.08 8.90
N GLN A 153 6.63 2.64 8.61
CA GLN A 153 6.87 4.09 8.50
C GLN A 153 6.89 4.59 7.04
N SER A 154 6.35 3.85 6.09
CA SER A 154 6.25 4.27 4.66
C SER A 154 7.57 4.61 3.97
N CYS A 155 8.72 4.20 4.48
CA CYS A 155 10.03 4.63 3.98
C CYS A 155 10.42 4.03 2.61
N GLY A 156 9.72 3.02 2.11
CA GLY A 156 9.93 2.43 0.78
C GLY A 156 11.17 1.55 0.60
N LYS A 157 12.04 1.38 1.60
CA LYS A 157 13.27 0.57 1.47
C LYS A 157 13.00 -0.87 1.08
N CYS A 158 11.97 -1.49 1.63
CA CYS A 158 11.55 -2.85 1.29
C CYS A 158 11.05 -2.97 -0.16
N VAL A 159 10.41 -1.91 -0.66
CA VAL A 159 9.96 -1.82 -2.07
C VAL A 159 11.17 -1.82 -3.00
N ALA A 160 12.15 -0.93 -2.73
CA ALA A 160 13.38 -0.83 -3.51
C ALA A 160 14.25 -2.09 -3.45
N ALA A 161 14.26 -2.80 -2.31
CA ALA A 161 15.05 -4.01 -2.11
C ALA A 161 14.41 -5.27 -2.73
N CYS A 162 13.14 -5.24 -3.17
CA CYS A 162 12.44 -6.41 -3.65
C CYS A 162 12.73 -6.70 -5.13
N PRO A 163 13.48 -7.76 -5.49
CA PRO A 163 13.80 -8.05 -6.90
C PRO A 163 12.59 -8.53 -7.70
N LYS A 164 11.52 -8.97 -7.01
CA LYS A 164 10.26 -9.42 -7.63
C LYS A 164 9.21 -8.32 -7.76
N ASN A 165 9.47 -7.11 -7.25
CA ASN A 165 8.54 -5.98 -7.26
C ASN A 165 7.16 -6.33 -6.69
N VAL A 166 7.10 -7.22 -5.69
CA VAL A 166 5.85 -7.62 -5.03
C VAL A 166 5.49 -6.75 -3.82
N LEU A 167 6.25 -5.70 -3.55
CA LEU A 167 5.97 -4.73 -2.51
C LEU A 167 5.66 -3.37 -3.13
N GLU A 168 4.65 -2.70 -2.61
CA GLU A 168 4.25 -1.36 -3.03
C GLU A 168 3.75 -0.56 -1.83
N LEU A 169 3.96 0.76 -1.83
CA LEU A 169 3.39 1.65 -0.82
C LEU A 169 1.96 2.01 -1.21
N LEU A 170 0.99 1.45 -0.52
CA LEU A 170 -0.43 1.70 -0.74
C LEU A 170 -1.05 2.39 0.48
N PRO A 171 -2.11 3.21 0.27
CA PRO A 171 -2.87 3.78 1.37
C PRO A 171 -3.43 2.68 2.29
N VAL A 172 -3.35 2.90 3.59
CA VAL A 172 -4.05 2.05 4.58
C VAL A 172 -5.55 2.09 4.31
N LYS A 173 -6.25 0.99 4.54
CA LYS A 173 -7.71 0.89 4.36
C LYS A 173 -8.19 1.05 2.91
N GLN A 174 -7.56 0.32 2.00
CA GLN A 174 -8.10 0.18 0.65
C GLN A 174 -9.34 -0.72 0.66
N PRO A 175 -10.46 -0.33 0.04
CA PRO A 175 -11.65 -1.18 -0.02
C PRO A 175 -11.41 -2.46 -0.82
N VAL A 176 -10.66 -2.36 -1.91
CA VAL A 176 -10.31 -3.50 -2.76
C VAL A 176 -8.86 -3.37 -3.21
N GLN A 177 -8.13 -4.49 -3.19
CA GLN A 177 -6.75 -4.56 -3.63
C GLN A 177 -6.51 -5.79 -4.50
N LEU A 178 -5.69 -5.63 -5.54
CA LEU A 178 -5.13 -6.76 -6.26
C LEU A 178 -3.86 -7.23 -5.55
N LEU A 179 -3.85 -8.47 -5.06
CA LEU A 179 -2.66 -9.06 -4.43
C LEU A 179 -2.00 -10.08 -5.37
N CYS A 180 -1.67 -9.65 -6.59
CA CYS A 180 -0.98 -10.43 -7.61
C CYS A 180 -0.19 -9.52 -8.56
N ARG A 181 0.98 -9.98 -8.99
CA ARG A 181 1.85 -9.30 -9.97
C ARG A 181 2.09 -10.13 -11.24
N ALA A 182 1.42 -11.28 -11.40
CA ALA A 182 1.59 -12.14 -12.58
C ALA A 182 0.98 -11.46 -13.81
N ALA A 183 1.82 -10.99 -14.72
CA ALA A 183 1.38 -10.37 -15.98
C ALA A 183 1.02 -11.41 -17.07
N GLU A 184 1.08 -12.68 -16.77
CA GLU A 184 0.64 -13.79 -17.62
C GLU A 184 -0.89 -13.95 -17.59
N ARG A 185 -1.42 -14.83 -18.44
CA ARG A 185 -2.87 -14.96 -18.59
C ARG A 185 -3.34 -16.41 -18.58
N GLY A 186 -4.54 -16.62 -18.06
CA GLY A 186 -5.26 -17.88 -18.13
C GLY A 186 -4.51 -19.04 -17.50
N LYS A 187 -4.36 -20.13 -18.27
CA LYS A 187 -3.77 -21.40 -17.81
C LYS A 187 -2.34 -21.25 -17.31
N LEU A 188 -1.52 -20.39 -17.94
CA LEU A 188 -0.15 -20.13 -17.50
C LEU A 188 -0.04 -19.66 -16.05
N VAL A 189 -1.04 -18.93 -15.56
CA VAL A 189 -1.10 -18.51 -14.17
C VAL A 189 -1.70 -19.58 -13.28
N SER A 190 -2.83 -20.20 -13.68
CA SER A 190 -3.52 -21.18 -12.83
C SER A 190 -2.71 -22.44 -12.58
N ASP A 191 -1.87 -22.85 -13.53
CA ASP A 191 -0.96 -23.99 -13.36
C ASP A 191 0.15 -23.70 -12.34
N ASN A 192 0.54 -22.43 -12.19
CA ASN A 192 1.63 -22.00 -11.31
C ASN A 192 1.16 -21.48 -9.95
N CYS A 193 -0.07 -20.97 -9.85
CA CYS A 193 -0.59 -20.36 -8.63
C CYS A 193 -2.12 -20.42 -8.59
N LYS A 194 -2.67 -21.12 -7.60
CA LYS A 194 -4.13 -21.31 -7.46
C LYS A 194 -4.90 -20.02 -7.18
N ILE A 195 -4.23 -19.00 -6.61
CA ILE A 195 -4.83 -17.72 -6.24
C ILE A 195 -4.38 -16.58 -7.17
N GLY A 196 -3.63 -16.88 -8.22
CA GLY A 196 -3.10 -15.88 -9.15
C GLY A 196 -4.19 -15.21 -9.99
N CYS A 197 -3.96 -13.94 -10.38
CA CYS A 197 -4.85 -13.24 -11.31
C CYS A 197 -4.68 -13.82 -12.72
N ILE A 198 -5.71 -14.45 -13.26
CA ILE A 198 -5.71 -15.07 -14.59
C ILE A 198 -6.05 -14.10 -15.73
N GLY A 199 -6.19 -12.81 -15.47
CA GLY A 199 -6.51 -11.81 -16.50
C GLY A 199 -7.89 -11.99 -17.16
N CYS A 200 -8.88 -12.52 -16.44
CA CYS A 200 -10.19 -12.92 -17.00
C CYS A 200 -11.17 -11.76 -17.22
N THR A 201 -10.81 -10.54 -16.87
CA THR A 201 -11.62 -9.29 -17.03
C THR A 201 -12.94 -9.24 -16.24
N ARG A 202 -13.30 -10.27 -15.47
CA ARG A 202 -14.58 -10.30 -14.72
C ARG A 202 -14.73 -9.12 -13.76
N CYS A 203 -13.66 -8.71 -13.09
CA CYS A 203 -13.65 -7.56 -12.17
C CYS A 203 -13.93 -6.23 -12.88
N GLU A 204 -13.38 -6.04 -14.09
CA GLU A 204 -13.64 -4.87 -14.93
C GLU A 204 -15.12 -4.82 -15.34
N LYS A 205 -15.67 -5.95 -15.83
CA LYS A 205 -17.08 -6.07 -16.23
C LYS A 205 -18.05 -5.91 -15.07
N ALA A 206 -17.67 -6.36 -13.84
CA ALA A 206 -18.48 -6.21 -12.65
C ALA A 206 -18.47 -4.78 -12.09
N CYS A 207 -17.53 -3.94 -12.50
CA CYS A 207 -17.39 -2.57 -11.99
C CYS A 207 -18.36 -1.62 -12.67
N LYS A 208 -19.51 -1.34 -12.05
CA LYS A 208 -20.51 -0.39 -12.57
C LYS A 208 -20.02 1.07 -12.59
N PHE A 209 -18.93 1.38 -11.92
CA PHE A 209 -18.40 2.75 -11.79
C PHE A 209 -17.24 3.02 -12.77
N GLY A 210 -16.87 2.06 -13.62
CA GLY A 210 -15.74 2.22 -14.55
C GLY A 210 -14.40 2.48 -13.84
N ALA A 211 -14.26 2.01 -12.58
CA ALA A 211 -13.08 2.23 -11.77
C ALA A 211 -11.99 1.18 -12.00
N ILE A 212 -12.18 0.20 -12.88
CA ILE A 212 -11.22 -0.86 -13.15
C ILE A 212 -10.93 -0.93 -14.63
N THR A 213 -9.65 -0.90 -14.97
CA THR A 213 -9.13 -1.11 -16.32
C THR A 213 -8.06 -2.19 -16.32
N MET A 214 -8.01 -3.00 -17.37
CA MET A 214 -6.98 -4.04 -17.49
C MET A 214 -5.71 -3.47 -18.14
N VAL A 215 -4.59 -3.54 -17.45
CA VAL A 215 -3.26 -3.15 -17.95
C VAL A 215 -2.33 -4.34 -17.78
N ASN A 216 -1.67 -4.80 -18.84
CA ASN A 216 -0.77 -5.96 -18.83
C ASN A 216 -1.40 -7.20 -18.14
N ASN A 217 -2.65 -7.51 -18.47
CA ASN A 217 -3.47 -8.59 -17.89
C ASN A 217 -3.79 -8.47 -16.40
N LEU A 218 -3.48 -7.35 -15.77
CA LEU A 218 -3.80 -7.08 -14.36
C LEU A 218 -4.81 -5.94 -14.24
N PRO A 219 -5.79 -6.03 -13.33
CA PRO A 219 -6.71 -4.94 -13.06
C PRO A 219 -6.00 -3.80 -12.31
N VAL A 220 -6.08 -2.61 -12.87
CA VAL A 220 -5.69 -1.36 -12.22
C VAL A 220 -6.95 -0.67 -11.72
N ILE A 221 -6.97 -0.30 -10.45
CA ILE A 221 -8.12 0.30 -9.80
C ILE A 221 -7.91 1.80 -9.65
N ASP A 222 -8.75 2.58 -10.33
CA ASP A 222 -8.84 4.02 -10.16
C ASP A 222 -9.51 4.32 -8.80
N ARG A 223 -8.73 4.89 -7.88
CA ARG A 223 -9.17 5.14 -6.50
C ARG A 223 -10.18 6.28 -6.37
N GLU A 224 -10.20 7.21 -7.28
CA GLU A 224 -11.14 8.33 -7.29
C GLU A 224 -12.54 7.87 -7.74
N LYS A 225 -12.58 6.96 -8.71
CA LYS A 225 -13.83 6.37 -9.20
C LYS A 225 -14.35 5.24 -8.31
N CYS A 226 -13.46 4.57 -7.56
CA CYS A 226 -13.83 3.42 -6.74
C CYS A 226 -14.74 3.82 -5.57
N ARG A 227 -15.94 3.23 -5.52
CA ARG A 227 -16.93 3.48 -4.46
C ARG A 227 -16.89 2.45 -3.32
N GLY A 228 -15.98 1.48 -3.36
CA GLY A 228 -15.86 0.46 -2.31
C GLY A 228 -17.03 -0.52 -2.23
N CYS A 229 -17.73 -0.77 -3.32
CA CYS A 229 -18.87 -1.69 -3.36
C CYS A 229 -18.47 -3.18 -3.30
N MET A 230 -17.20 -3.51 -3.57
CA MET A 230 -16.57 -4.83 -3.47
C MET A 230 -17.05 -5.90 -4.47
N MET A 231 -17.98 -5.57 -5.37
CA MET A 231 -18.50 -6.48 -6.40
C MET A 231 -17.41 -7.11 -7.27
N CYS A 232 -16.32 -6.39 -7.53
CA CYS A 232 -15.19 -6.88 -8.30
C CYS A 232 -14.39 -7.97 -7.57
N ALA A 233 -14.33 -7.93 -6.24
CA ALA A 233 -13.70 -8.97 -5.44
C ALA A 233 -14.57 -10.24 -5.40
N GLU A 234 -15.88 -10.11 -5.25
CA GLU A 234 -16.84 -11.23 -5.33
C GLU A 234 -16.84 -11.90 -6.72
N ALA A 235 -16.73 -11.09 -7.79
CA ALA A 235 -16.67 -11.59 -9.15
C ALA A 235 -15.33 -12.27 -9.50
N CYS A 236 -14.31 -12.18 -8.64
CA CYS A 236 -12.99 -12.73 -8.89
C CYS A 236 -12.97 -14.25 -8.65
N PRO A 237 -12.78 -15.09 -9.69
CA PRO A 237 -12.88 -16.54 -9.55
C PRO A 237 -11.71 -17.16 -8.78
N THR A 238 -10.57 -16.47 -8.70
CA THR A 238 -9.36 -16.97 -8.03
C THR A 238 -9.11 -16.33 -6.67
N GLY A 239 -9.86 -15.28 -6.32
CA GLY A 239 -9.61 -14.51 -5.09
C GLY A 239 -8.35 -13.62 -5.14
N ALA A 240 -7.79 -13.36 -6.32
CA ALA A 240 -6.64 -12.47 -6.48
C ALA A 240 -6.94 -11.01 -6.09
N LEU A 241 -8.20 -10.59 -6.24
CA LEU A 241 -8.74 -9.35 -5.70
C LEU A 241 -9.29 -9.61 -4.30
N THR A 242 -8.77 -8.90 -3.31
CA THR A 242 -9.25 -8.96 -1.93
C THR A 242 -10.08 -7.74 -1.59
N ALA A 243 -11.11 -7.93 -0.77
CA ALA A 243 -11.95 -6.87 -0.25
C ALA A 243 -11.72 -6.71 1.26
N ASN A 244 -11.64 -5.47 1.71
CA ASN A 244 -11.69 -5.14 3.13
C ASN A 244 -13.15 -4.85 3.51
N TRP A 245 -13.82 -5.86 4.01
CA TRP A 245 -15.26 -5.79 4.35
C TRP A 245 -15.54 -4.87 5.54
N ASP A 246 -14.56 -4.66 6.43
CA ASP A 246 -14.73 -3.84 7.64
C ASP A 246 -14.93 -2.36 7.33
N ILE A 247 -14.44 -1.91 6.15
CA ILE A 247 -14.62 -0.52 5.70
C ILE A 247 -15.76 -0.34 4.69
N ARG A 248 -16.54 -1.41 4.44
CA ARG A 248 -17.70 -1.33 3.55
C ARG A 248 -18.73 -0.39 4.15
N LYS A 249 -19.06 0.67 3.39
CA LYS A 249 -20.15 1.55 3.77
C LYS A 249 -21.47 0.83 3.50
N ILE A 250 -22.20 0.53 4.56
CA ILE A 250 -23.56 -0.01 4.52
C ILE A 250 -24.50 1.17 4.72
N ALA A 251 -25.60 1.21 3.96
CA ALA A 251 -26.65 2.19 4.21
C ALA A 251 -27.32 1.85 5.54
N GLU A 252 -27.58 2.87 6.35
CA GLU A 252 -28.28 2.75 7.62
C GLU A 252 -29.43 3.75 7.64
N ILE A 253 -30.58 3.34 8.15
CA ILE A 253 -31.76 4.20 8.30
C ILE A 253 -31.90 4.55 9.79
N ASP A 254 -31.66 5.81 10.13
CA ASP A 254 -31.96 6.29 11.50
C ASP A 254 -33.47 6.36 11.70
N LYS A 255 -33.98 5.46 12.50
CA LYS A 255 -35.41 5.34 12.81
C LYS A 255 -36.01 6.58 13.46
N ARG A 256 -35.20 7.39 14.14
CA ARG A 256 -35.65 8.62 14.82
C ARG A 256 -35.90 9.78 13.85
N THR A 257 -35.17 9.79 12.74
CA THR A 257 -35.28 10.82 11.70
C THR A 257 -36.07 10.37 10.48
N CYS A 258 -36.35 9.06 10.39
CA CYS A 258 -37.06 8.48 9.26
C CYS A 258 -38.56 8.80 9.31
N ILE A 259 -39.04 9.55 8.33
CA ILE A 259 -40.45 9.96 8.17
C ILE A 259 -41.30 8.91 7.44
N GLY A 260 -40.76 7.77 7.06
CA GLY A 260 -41.46 6.70 6.36
C GLY A 260 -41.95 7.07 4.96
N CYS A 261 -41.25 7.95 4.23
CA CYS A 261 -41.69 8.41 2.90
C CYS A 261 -41.60 7.34 1.79
N GLY A 262 -40.99 6.18 2.06
CA GLY A 262 -40.87 5.05 1.14
C GLY A 262 -39.90 5.25 -0.04
N MET A 263 -39.21 6.37 -0.14
CA MET A 263 -38.27 6.64 -1.24
C MET A 263 -37.13 5.61 -1.30
N CYS A 264 -36.53 5.27 -0.15
CA CYS A 264 -35.48 4.27 -0.05
C CYS A 264 -35.96 2.90 -0.56
N LYS A 265 -37.18 2.48 -0.21
CA LYS A 265 -37.76 1.22 -0.68
C LYS A 265 -37.98 1.20 -2.20
N ARG A 266 -38.49 2.31 -2.75
CA ARG A 266 -38.70 2.44 -4.21
C ARG A 266 -37.41 2.53 -5.03
N THR A 267 -36.36 3.09 -4.44
CA THR A 267 -35.06 3.30 -5.12
C THR A 267 -34.13 2.08 -4.98
N CYS A 268 -34.34 1.23 -3.97
CA CYS A 268 -33.50 0.06 -3.74
C CYS A 268 -33.76 -1.01 -4.79
N GLN A 269 -32.77 -1.25 -5.65
CA GLN A 269 -32.83 -2.29 -6.69
C GLN A 269 -32.71 -3.73 -6.12
N PHE A 270 -32.36 -3.87 -4.86
CA PHE A 270 -32.09 -5.14 -4.18
C PHE A 270 -33.21 -5.53 -3.20
N GLU A 271 -34.28 -4.74 -3.14
CA GLU A 271 -35.41 -4.95 -2.20
C GLU A 271 -34.98 -5.06 -0.72
N ALA A 272 -33.77 -4.55 -0.41
CA ALA A 272 -33.17 -4.64 0.94
C ALA A 272 -33.78 -3.66 1.94
N VAL A 273 -34.88 -3.01 1.66
CA VAL A 273 -35.56 -2.09 2.57
C VAL A 273 -36.95 -2.58 2.88
N ALA A 274 -37.19 -2.95 4.14
CA ALA A 274 -38.47 -3.33 4.67
C ALA A 274 -39.14 -2.16 5.38
N GLY A 275 -40.46 -2.16 5.47
CA GLY A 275 -41.26 -1.16 6.18
C GLY A 275 -42.47 -0.71 5.38
N GLU A 276 -43.41 -0.10 6.10
CA GLU A 276 -44.67 0.45 5.55
C GLU A 276 -44.58 1.98 5.44
N MET A 277 -45.39 2.55 4.57
CA MET A 277 -45.48 4.01 4.43
C MET A 277 -45.87 4.66 5.77
N ARG A 278 -45.27 5.78 6.11
CA ARG A 278 -45.42 6.56 7.35
C ARG A 278 -44.88 5.88 8.62
N HIS A 279 -44.18 4.75 8.50
CA HIS A 279 -43.43 4.11 9.58
C HIS A 279 -41.94 4.10 9.25
N PRO A 280 -41.04 4.16 10.25
CA PRO A 280 -39.62 4.01 10.01
C PRO A 280 -39.30 2.71 9.27
N HIS A 281 -38.41 2.81 8.24
CA HIS A 281 -37.98 1.65 7.48
C HIS A 281 -36.74 1.01 8.09
N ASP A 282 -36.56 -0.26 7.81
CA ASP A 282 -35.38 -1.06 8.16
C ASP A 282 -34.63 -1.53 6.90
N ILE A 283 -33.34 -1.78 7.04
CA ILE A 283 -32.53 -2.46 6.03
C ILE A 283 -32.39 -3.91 6.45
N THR A 284 -32.77 -4.84 5.58
CA THR A 284 -32.76 -6.30 5.81
C THR A 284 -31.54 -6.95 5.14
#